data_329da787dc2f0f2a66b3f2448a9fb271
#
_entry.id   329da787dc2f0f2a66b3f2448a9fb271
#
_cell.length_a   1.000
_cell.length_b   1.000
_cell.length_c   1.000
_cell.angle_alpha   90.00
_cell.angle_beta   90.00
_cell.angle_gamma   90.00
#
_symmetry.space_group_name_H-M   'P 1'
#
loop_
_entity.id
_entity.type
_entity.pdbx_description
1 polymer ?
#
loop_
_entity_poly.entity_id
_entity_poly.type
_entity_poly.pdbx_seq_one_letter_code
_entity_poly.pdbx_strand_id
1 'polypeptide(L)'
;MIIRQLAIALPMPIHALSISPRDKSLIYISEPMKTVAVLDNLRSVYNVGSIFRTANAVGIEKIYLCGTTPTPLDKKGERRKDFAKVALGAEDTVKWEYCESTFDCAKKLREENYYVIAFEQASGSVDYKNVSIEDQGKVAFVIGNEVEGVLKDVLERCDVVAEIPMRGTKESLNVTIAFGVGVYRILGV
;
A
#
# COMPACT_ATOMS: atom_id res chain seq x y z
N MET A 1 15.53 41.67 -17.00
CA MET A 1 14.07 41.65 -17.28
C MET A 1 13.80 40.36 -18.04
N ILE A 2 13.51 39.26 -17.38
CA ILE A 2 12.91 37.96 -17.81
C ILE A 2 13.05 36.99 -16.63
N ILE A 3 12.27 37.21 -15.57
CA ILE A 3 11.90 36.18 -14.59
C ILE A 3 10.48 36.51 -14.15
N ARG A 4 9.53 36.30 -15.04
CA ARG A 4 8.09 36.28 -14.74
C ARG A 4 7.40 35.44 -15.79
N GLN A 5 7.48 34.11 -15.65
CA GLN A 5 6.53 33.17 -16.23
C GLN A 5 7.05 31.73 -16.02
N LEU A 6 6.89 31.21 -14.84
CA LEU A 6 6.87 29.77 -14.57
C LEU A 6 6.49 29.54 -13.10
N ALA A 7 5.36 30.11 -12.70
CA ALA A 7 4.76 29.87 -11.40
C ALA A 7 3.30 29.48 -11.61
N ILE A 8 3.05 28.41 -12.34
CA ILE A 8 1.75 27.74 -12.37
C ILE A 8 2.01 26.24 -12.46
N ALA A 9 1.47 25.53 -11.46
CA ALA A 9 1.39 24.07 -11.30
C ALA A 9 2.64 23.34 -10.82
N LEU A 10 2.84 23.33 -9.49
CA LEU A 10 3.39 22.17 -8.78
C LEU A 10 2.73 22.06 -7.41
N PRO A 11 1.79 21.16 -7.20
CA PRO A 11 1.29 20.82 -5.87
C PRO A 11 2.16 19.71 -5.28
N MET A 12 3.43 20.00 -4.95
CA MET A 12 4.27 19.11 -4.17
C MET A 12 4.75 19.86 -2.93
N PRO A 13 4.66 19.29 -1.73
CA PRO A 13 5.21 19.89 -0.54
C PRO A 13 6.75 19.94 -0.67
N ILE A 14 7.28 21.13 -0.80
CA ILE A 14 8.73 21.37 -0.87
C ILE A 14 9.25 21.47 0.57
N HIS A 15 9.93 20.45 1.06
CA HIS A 15 10.47 20.44 2.42
C HIS A 15 11.97 20.54 2.56
N ALA A 16 12.76 20.51 1.50
CA ALA A 16 14.19 20.82 1.58
C ALA A 16 14.75 21.36 0.28
N LEU A 17 15.41 22.51 0.36
CA LEU A 17 16.27 23.05 -0.69
C LEU A 17 17.72 22.79 -0.28
N SER A 18 18.48 22.02 -1.04
CA SER A 18 19.93 21.96 -0.90
C SER A 18 20.60 22.58 -2.12
N ILE A 19 21.68 23.33 -1.89
CA ILE A 19 22.45 23.93 -2.97
C ILE A 19 23.66 23.04 -3.21
N SER A 20 23.82 22.53 -4.45
CA SER A 20 25.03 21.83 -4.83
C SER A 20 26.25 22.78 -4.75
N PRO A 21 27.33 22.43 -4.05
CA PRO A 21 28.50 23.28 -3.93
C PRO A 21 29.24 23.58 -5.24
N ARG A 22 28.99 22.76 -6.29
CA ARG A 22 29.69 22.85 -7.59
C ARG A 22 28.85 23.41 -8.73
N ASP A 23 27.53 23.39 -8.64
CA ASP A 23 26.66 23.66 -9.78
C ASP A 23 25.51 24.58 -9.42
N LYS A 24 25.55 25.39 -8.44
CA LYS A 24 24.48 26.37 -8.08
C LYS A 24 23.04 26.06 -8.53
N SER A 25 22.77 24.83 -8.99
CA SER A 25 21.46 24.34 -9.31
C SER A 25 20.74 23.95 -8.03
N LEU A 26 19.46 24.30 -7.93
CA LEU A 26 18.58 23.87 -6.84
C LEU A 26 18.26 22.39 -7.05
N ILE A 27 18.72 21.54 -6.13
CA ILE A 27 18.34 20.14 -6.08
C ILE A 27 17.06 20.05 -5.25
N TYR A 28 15.95 19.70 -5.89
CA TYR A 28 14.73 19.36 -5.19
C TYR A 28 14.87 17.94 -4.64
N ILE A 29 15.02 17.82 -3.33
CA ILE A 29 14.94 16.53 -2.67
C ILE A 29 13.46 16.33 -2.33
N SER A 30 12.76 15.54 -3.12
CA SER A 30 11.43 15.07 -2.74
C SER A 30 11.56 14.14 -1.53
N GLU A 31 10.72 14.31 -0.52
CA GLU A 31 10.63 13.30 0.53
C GLU A 31 10.32 11.93 -0.12
N PRO A 32 10.90 10.84 0.41
CA PRO A 32 10.57 9.52 -0.09
C PRO A 32 9.08 9.28 0.05
N MET A 33 8.47 8.71 -0.98
CA MET A 33 7.05 8.36 -0.99
C MET A 33 6.73 7.43 0.17
N LYS A 34 5.72 7.79 0.97
CA LYS A 34 5.25 6.95 2.08
C LYS A 34 4.27 5.91 1.57
N THR A 35 4.53 4.66 1.87
CA THR A 35 3.70 3.54 1.43
C THR A 35 3.21 2.72 2.61
N VAL A 36 1.93 2.37 2.59
CA VAL A 36 1.32 1.50 3.59
C VAL A 36 0.45 0.42 2.93
N ALA A 37 0.20 -0.67 3.64
CA ALA A 37 -0.72 -1.71 3.22
C ALA A 37 -1.88 -1.85 4.21
N VAL A 38 -3.06 -2.18 3.72
CA VAL A 38 -4.28 -2.44 4.50
C VAL A 38 -4.76 -3.83 4.15
N LEU A 39 -4.78 -4.73 5.12
CA LEU A 39 -5.20 -6.12 4.96
C LEU A 39 -6.62 -6.27 5.51
N ASP A 40 -7.57 -6.42 4.60
CA ASP A 40 -9.00 -6.45 4.90
C ASP A 40 -9.49 -7.86 5.21
N ASN A 41 -9.70 -8.17 6.48
CA ASN A 41 -10.30 -9.43 6.94
C ASN A 41 -9.65 -10.71 6.40
N LEU A 42 -8.33 -10.74 6.21
CA LEU A 42 -7.61 -11.95 5.83
C LEU A 42 -7.76 -13.03 6.91
N ARG A 43 -7.80 -14.30 6.48
CA ARG A 43 -7.99 -15.43 7.43
C ARG A 43 -6.71 -16.21 7.68
N SER A 44 -5.83 -16.24 6.71
CA SER A 44 -4.65 -17.10 6.73
C SER A 44 -3.42 -16.40 7.33
N VAL A 45 -2.92 -16.91 8.45
CA VAL A 45 -1.62 -16.50 9.04
C VAL A 45 -0.50 -16.60 8.02
N TYR A 46 -0.53 -17.64 7.17
CA TYR A 46 0.47 -17.84 6.12
C TYR A 46 0.44 -16.74 5.07
N ASN A 47 -0.77 -16.32 4.65
CA ASN A 47 -0.89 -15.22 3.70
C ASN A 47 -0.41 -13.91 4.32
N VAL A 48 -0.84 -13.60 5.55
CA VAL A 48 -0.42 -12.35 6.22
C VAL A 48 1.09 -12.31 6.45
N GLY A 49 1.68 -13.39 6.97
CA GLY A 49 3.14 -13.46 7.16
C GLY A 49 3.92 -13.33 5.85
N SER A 50 3.42 -13.91 4.74
CA SER A 50 4.03 -13.73 3.41
C SER A 50 3.91 -12.31 2.91
N ILE A 51 2.78 -11.62 3.17
CA ILE A 51 2.61 -10.21 2.83
C ILE A 51 3.59 -9.32 3.61
N PHE A 52 3.86 -9.61 4.89
CA PHE A 52 4.89 -8.90 5.65
C PHE A 52 6.27 -8.97 4.98
N ARG A 53 6.64 -10.14 4.45
CA ARG A 53 7.91 -10.29 3.72
C ARG A 53 7.93 -9.49 2.43
N THR A 54 6.86 -9.50 1.67
CA THR A 54 6.75 -8.69 0.45
C THR A 54 6.80 -7.21 0.78
N ALA A 55 6.07 -6.78 1.81
CA ALA A 55 6.05 -5.39 2.28
C ALA A 55 7.45 -4.91 2.69
N ASN A 56 8.20 -5.74 3.45
CA ASN A 56 9.59 -5.45 3.79
C ASN A 56 10.47 -5.31 2.53
N ALA A 57 10.32 -6.23 1.57
CA ALA A 57 11.14 -6.25 0.36
C ALA A 57 10.94 -5.01 -0.53
N VAL A 58 9.72 -4.47 -0.59
CA VAL A 58 9.39 -3.29 -1.41
C VAL A 58 9.42 -1.96 -0.63
N GLY A 59 9.76 -2.00 0.67
CA GLY A 59 9.89 -0.79 1.50
C GLY A 59 8.56 -0.21 2.01
N ILE A 60 7.49 -1.01 2.11
CA ILE A 60 6.25 -0.56 2.77
C ILE A 60 6.53 -0.30 4.25
N GLU A 61 6.20 0.92 4.72
CA GLU A 61 6.53 1.37 6.07
C GLU A 61 5.66 0.76 7.16
N LYS A 62 4.37 0.54 6.84
CA LYS A 62 3.39 0.05 7.82
C LYS A 62 2.32 -0.82 7.17
N ILE A 63 1.88 -1.82 7.92
CA ILE A 63 0.73 -2.66 7.58
C ILE A 63 -0.39 -2.43 8.60
N TYR A 64 -1.59 -2.13 8.12
CA TYR A 64 -2.82 -2.12 8.90
C TYR A 64 -3.49 -3.48 8.79
N LEU A 65 -3.71 -4.13 9.96
CA LEU A 65 -4.34 -5.43 10.07
C LEU A 65 -5.79 -5.25 10.52
N CYS A 66 -6.72 -5.33 9.56
CA CYS A 66 -8.10 -4.93 9.81
C CYS A 66 -9.01 -6.14 10.10
N GLY A 67 -9.94 -5.95 11.03
CA GLY A 67 -10.99 -6.91 11.38
C GLY A 67 -10.43 -8.25 11.86
N THR A 68 -10.71 -9.34 11.13
CA THR A 68 -10.30 -10.71 11.48
C THR A 68 -8.86 -11.04 11.08
N THR A 69 -8.13 -10.11 10.47
CA THR A 69 -6.75 -10.34 10.00
C THR A 69 -5.83 -10.73 11.16
N PRO A 70 -5.12 -11.88 11.07
CA PRO A 70 -4.20 -12.31 12.11
C PRO A 70 -3.08 -11.31 12.36
N THR A 71 -2.82 -11.05 13.65
CA THR A 71 -1.70 -10.19 14.11
C THR A 71 -0.47 -11.01 14.47
N PRO A 72 0.76 -10.40 14.45
CA PRO A 72 1.99 -11.06 14.91
C PRO A 72 1.96 -11.48 16.39
N LEU A 73 1.12 -10.83 17.19
CA LEU A 73 0.90 -11.15 18.60
C LEU A 73 -0.43 -11.88 18.81
N ASP A 74 -0.50 -12.73 19.79
CA ASP A 74 -1.74 -13.36 20.21
C ASP A 74 -2.57 -12.44 21.14
N LYS A 75 -3.72 -12.94 21.62
CA LYS A 75 -4.61 -12.19 22.55
C LYS A 75 -3.96 -11.84 23.89
N LYS A 76 -2.87 -12.51 24.26
CA LYS A 76 -2.11 -12.24 25.49
C LYS A 76 -0.96 -11.26 25.26
N GLY A 77 -0.74 -10.83 24.01
CA GLY A 77 0.39 -9.99 23.62
C GLY A 77 1.69 -10.78 23.42
N GLU A 78 1.61 -12.11 23.34
CA GLU A 78 2.79 -12.96 23.12
C GLU A 78 3.03 -13.17 21.62
N ARG A 79 4.30 -13.29 21.23
CA ARG A 79 4.70 -13.53 19.84
C ARG A 79 4.16 -14.87 19.33
N ARG A 80 3.47 -14.85 18.21
CA ARG A 80 2.95 -16.05 17.56
C ARG A 80 4.04 -16.78 16.79
N LYS A 81 4.33 -18.02 17.19
CA LYS A 81 5.33 -18.87 16.54
C LYS A 81 4.96 -19.26 15.09
N ASP A 82 3.67 -19.49 14.82
CA ASP A 82 3.16 -19.79 13.49
C ASP A 82 3.32 -18.59 12.54
N PHE A 83 3.10 -17.39 13.03
CA PHE A 83 3.31 -16.16 12.28
C PHE A 83 4.80 -15.92 11.99
N ALA A 84 5.64 -15.96 13.02
CA ALA A 84 7.09 -15.76 12.91
C ALA A 84 7.76 -16.76 11.95
N LYS A 85 7.28 -18.02 11.93
CA LYS A 85 7.77 -19.06 11.02
C LYS A 85 7.57 -18.68 9.53
N VAL A 86 6.54 -17.90 9.22
CA VAL A 86 6.23 -17.49 7.85
C VAL A 86 6.83 -16.14 7.52
N ALA A 87 6.70 -15.17 8.41
CA ALA A 87 7.17 -13.80 8.21
C ALA A 87 8.70 -13.67 8.24
N LEU A 88 9.40 -14.64 8.87
CA LEU A 88 10.88 -14.74 8.91
C LEU A 88 11.55 -13.45 9.40
N GLY A 89 11.00 -12.81 10.42
CA GLY A 89 11.52 -11.57 11.01
C GLY A 89 11.00 -10.28 10.37
N ALA A 90 10.24 -10.36 9.27
CA ALA A 90 9.65 -9.17 8.67
C ALA A 90 8.64 -8.48 9.61
N GLU A 91 8.01 -9.22 10.51
CA GLU A 91 7.12 -8.70 11.54
C GLU A 91 7.81 -7.83 12.60
N ASP A 92 9.12 -7.91 12.71
CA ASP A 92 9.91 -7.09 13.63
C ASP A 92 10.41 -5.78 12.96
N THR A 93 10.41 -5.74 11.63
CA THR A 93 10.98 -4.64 10.83
C THR A 93 9.92 -3.77 10.16
N VAL A 94 8.82 -4.38 9.69
CA VAL A 94 7.68 -3.64 9.14
C VAL A 94 6.75 -3.25 10.29
N LYS A 95 6.49 -1.96 10.46
CA LYS A 95 5.53 -1.49 11.46
C LYS A 95 4.15 -2.06 11.16
N TRP A 96 3.38 -2.34 12.18
CA TRP A 96 1.99 -2.76 12.00
C TRP A 96 1.08 -2.17 13.07
N GLU A 97 -0.21 -2.09 12.74
CA GLU A 97 -1.25 -1.58 13.62
C GLU A 97 -2.52 -2.39 13.38
N TYR A 98 -3.21 -2.79 14.45
CA TYR A 98 -4.53 -3.41 14.34
C TYR A 98 -5.60 -2.32 14.21
N CYS A 99 -6.54 -2.52 13.28
CA CYS A 99 -7.71 -1.67 13.10
C CYS A 99 -8.98 -2.54 13.18
N GLU A 100 -9.97 -2.10 13.89
CA GLU A 100 -11.22 -2.84 14.01
C GLU A 100 -12.01 -2.89 12.70
N SER A 101 -11.96 -1.80 11.92
CA SER A 101 -12.71 -1.59 10.69
C SER A 101 -11.79 -1.17 9.54
N THR A 102 -11.86 -1.89 8.42
CA THR A 102 -11.16 -1.52 7.17
C THR A 102 -11.71 -0.23 6.59
N PHE A 103 -13.03 -0.04 6.66
CA PHE A 103 -13.70 1.18 6.21
C PHE A 103 -13.15 2.42 6.92
N ASP A 104 -13.07 2.38 8.26
CA ASP A 104 -12.55 3.50 9.04
C ASP A 104 -11.06 3.72 8.82
N CYS A 105 -10.30 2.64 8.65
CA CYS A 105 -8.88 2.70 8.29
C CYS A 105 -8.68 3.39 6.93
N ALA A 106 -9.40 2.98 5.90
CA ALA A 106 -9.33 3.59 4.57
C ALA A 106 -9.78 5.07 4.59
N LYS A 107 -10.85 5.38 5.32
CA LYS A 107 -11.30 6.76 5.51
C LYS A 107 -10.22 7.62 6.14
N LYS A 108 -9.61 7.18 7.26
CA LYS A 108 -8.52 7.87 7.94
C LYS A 108 -7.34 8.12 7.01
N LEU A 109 -6.94 7.11 6.23
CA LEU A 109 -5.82 7.24 5.30
C LEU A 109 -6.11 8.29 4.21
N ARG A 110 -7.32 8.37 3.70
CA ARG A 110 -7.71 9.44 2.76
C ARG A 110 -7.67 10.83 3.42
N GLU A 111 -8.14 10.96 4.64
CA GLU A 111 -8.07 12.21 5.42
C GLU A 111 -6.60 12.63 5.66
N GLU A 112 -5.68 11.66 5.73
CA GLU A 112 -4.24 11.88 5.83
C GLU A 112 -3.54 12.09 4.46
N ASN A 113 -4.32 12.22 3.37
CA ASN A 113 -3.88 12.40 1.98
C ASN A 113 -3.09 11.21 1.39
N TYR A 114 -3.45 9.99 1.76
CA TYR A 114 -3.00 8.81 1.03
C TYR A 114 -3.86 8.61 -0.22
N TYR A 115 -3.21 8.30 -1.33
CA TYR A 115 -3.85 7.78 -2.52
C TYR A 115 -4.12 6.29 -2.31
N VAL A 116 -5.39 5.91 -2.19
CA VAL A 116 -5.80 4.57 -1.79
C VAL A 116 -6.12 3.72 -3.00
N ILE A 117 -5.37 2.64 -3.19
CA ILE A 117 -5.49 1.68 -4.30
C ILE A 117 -5.94 0.33 -3.75
N ALA A 118 -7.08 -0.18 -4.19
CA ALA A 118 -7.50 -1.53 -3.86
C ALA A 118 -7.11 -2.50 -4.99
N PHE A 119 -6.61 -3.68 -4.63
CA PHE A 119 -6.45 -4.79 -5.56
C PHE A 119 -7.70 -5.66 -5.53
N GLU A 120 -8.56 -5.52 -6.54
CA GLU A 120 -9.83 -6.24 -6.63
C GLU A 120 -10.35 -6.26 -8.07
N GLN A 121 -11.19 -7.25 -8.39
CA GLN A 121 -11.95 -7.33 -9.62
C GLN A 121 -13.36 -6.78 -9.38
N ALA A 122 -13.61 -5.57 -9.83
CA ALA A 122 -14.89 -4.91 -9.65
C ALA A 122 -15.33 -4.15 -10.91
N SER A 123 -16.61 -3.81 -10.99
CA SER A 123 -17.07 -2.93 -12.07
C SER A 123 -16.37 -1.57 -11.98
N GLY A 124 -15.73 -1.16 -13.07
CA GLY A 124 -14.97 0.10 -13.13
C GLY A 124 -13.50 -0.03 -12.68
N SER A 125 -13.01 -1.25 -12.38
CA SER A 125 -11.58 -1.48 -12.14
C SER A 125 -10.74 -1.16 -13.38
N VAL A 126 -9.48 -0.82 -13.16
CA VAL A 126 -8.50 -0.57 -14.22
C VAL A 126 -7.40 -1.64 -14.18
N ASP A 127 -6.81 -1.95 -15.31
CA ASP A 127 -5.63 -2.84 -15.34
C ASP A 127 -4.53 -2.23 -14.45
N TYR A 128 -4.03 -3.00 -13.48
CA TYR A 128 -3.00 -2.58 -12.51
C TYR A 128 -1.75 -1.97 -13.17
N LYS A 129 -1.49 -2.30 -14.43
CA LYS A 129 -0.38 -1.75 -15.22
C LYS A 129 -0.57 -0.28 -15.60
N ASN A 130 -1.81 0.18 -15.61
CA ASN A 130 -2.19 1.55 -15.96
C ASN A 130 -2.31 2.46 -14.75
N VAL A 131 -2.13 1.94 -13.54
CA VAL A 131 -2.11 2.75 -12.31
C VAL A 131 -0.81 3.53 -12.25
N SER A 132 -0.90 4.85 -12.16
CA SER A 132 0.25 5.75 -11.94
C SER A 132 0.18 6.37 -10.55
N ILE A 133 1.34 6.49 -9.92
CA ILE A 133 1.52 7.11 -8.60
C ILE A 133 2.62 8.19 -8.61
N GLU A 134 3.03 8.65 -9.81
CA GLU A 134 4.16 9.58 -9.98
C GLU A 134 3.98 10.90 -9.22
N ASP A 135 2.73 11.37 -9.11
CA ASP A 135 2.39 12.61 -8.41
C ASP A 135 1.95 12.38 -6.95
N GLN A 136 2.11 11.17 -6.43
CA GLN A 136 1.63 10.81 -5.09
C GLN A 136 2.77 10.81 -4.07
N GLY A 137 2.62 11.61 -3.00
CA GLY A 137 3.55 11.58 -1.87
C GLY A 137 3.28 10.43 -0.88
N LYS A 138 2.06 9.90 -0.89
CA LYS A 138 1.60 8.85 0.02
C LYS A 138 0.66 7.89 -0.70
N VAL A 139 0.91 6.59 -0.58
CA VAL A 139 0.11 5.53 -1.23
C VAL A 139 -0.28 4.45 -0.22
N ALA A 140 -1.54 4.05 -0.23
CA ALA A 140 -2.06 2.94 0.55
C ALA A 140 -2.58 1.83 -0.38
N PHE A 141 -2.13 0.60 -0.17
CA PHE A 141 -2.57 -0.58 -0.91
C PHE A 141 -3.55 -1.39 -0.06
N VAL A 142 -4.76 -1.57 -0.53
CA VAL A 142 -5.79 -2.40 0.13
C VAL A 142 -5.87 -3.73 -0.58
N ILE A 143 -5.88 -4.83 0.19
CA ILE A 143 -6.12 -6.16 -0.33
C ILE A 143 -7.12 -6.90 0.56
N GLY A 144 -8.08 -7.55 -0.08
CA GLY A 144 -9.25 -8.12 0.58
C GLY A 144 -9.15 -9.58 0.96
N ASN A 145 -10.19 -10.03 1.61
CA ASN A 145 -10.42 -11.40 2.03
C ASN A 145 -10.34 -12.38 0.86
N GLU A 146 -9.84 -13.59 1.14
CA GLU A 146 -9.61 -14.62 0.11
C GLU A 146 -10.90 -15.14 -0.54
N VAL A 147 -12.05 -14.92 0.09
CA VAL A 147 -13.37 -15.42 -0.37
C VAL A 147 -14.27 -14.29 -0.83
N GLU A 148 -14.36 -13.23 -0.04
CA GLU A 148 -15.30 -12.13 -0.24
C GLU A 148 -14.66 -10.95 -0.98
N GLY A 149 -13.31 -10.95 -1.11
CA GLY A 149 -12.58 -9.82 -1.68
C GLY A 149 -12.59 -8.60 -0.76
N VAL A 150 -12.45 -7.42 -1.36
CA VAL A 150 -12.59 -6.13 -0.67
C VAL A 150 -14.06 -5.73 -0.65
N LEU A 151 -14.60 -5.43 0.53
CA LEU A 151 -16.00 -5.06 0.68
C LEU A 151 -16.34 -3.79 -0.11
N LYS A 152 -17.58 -3.72 -0.63
CA LYS A 152 -18.03 -2.64 -1.51
C LYS A 152 -17.88 -1.24 -0.88
N ASP A 153 -18.23 -1.10 0.39
CA ASP A 153 -18.12 0.15 1.14
C ASP A 153 -16.66 0.62 1.30
N VAL A 154 -15.72 -0.34 1.39
CA VAL A 154 -14.27 -0.07 1.38
C VAL A 154 -13.83 0.36 -0.01
N LEU A 155 -14.28 -0.34 -1.08
CA LEU A 155 -13.97 0.04 -2.47
C LEU A 155 -14.42 1.46 -2.80
N GLU A 156 -15.57 1.90 -2.28
CA GLU A 156 -16.07 3.26 -2.44
C GLU A 156 -15.19 4.32 -1.75
N ARG A 157 -14.27 3.91 -0.87
CA ARG A 157 -13.26 4.77 -0.23
C ARG A 157 -11.91 4.75 -0.94
N CYS A 158 -11.73 3.88 -1.93
CA CYS A 158 -10.50 3.83 -2.71
C CYS A 158 -10.54 4.85 -3.85
N ASP A 159 -9.39 5.42 -4.18
CA ASP A 159 -9.25 6.33 -5.31
C ASP A 159 -9.16 5.54 -6.62
N VAL A 160 -8.61 4.33 -6.56
CA VAL A 160 -8.51 3.40 -7.69
C VAL A 160 -8.76 1.97 -7.23
N VAL A 161 -9.50 1.23 -8.03
CA VAL A 161 -9.59 -0.23 -7.96
C VAL A 161 -8.76 -0.80 -9.12
N ALA A 162 -7.68 -1.50 -8.79
CA ALA A 162 -6.72 -2.05 -9.72
C ALA A 162 -6.94 -3.56 -9.86
N GLU A 163 -7.25 -4.04 -11.03
CA GLU A 163 -7.38 -5.47 -11.29
C GLU A 163 -6.13 -6.06 -11.93
N ILE A 164 -5.83 -7.32 -11.59
CA ILE A 164 -4.84 -8.13 -12.28
C ILE A 164 -5.59 -9.04 -13.25
N PRO A 165 -5.53 -8.79 -14.58
CA PRO A 165 -6.33 -9.53 -15.55
C PRO A 165 -6.00 -11.03 -15.54
N MET A 166 -7.03 -11.85 -15.48
CA MET A 166 -6.93 -13.32 -15.56
C MET A 166 -7.17 -13.77 -17.01
N ARG A 167 -6.21 -14.49 -17.60
CA ARG A 167 -6.31 -14.99 -19.00
C ARG A 167 -6.60 -16.47 -19.10
N GLY A 168 -6.60 -17.18 -17.98
CA GLY A 168 -6.83 -18.61 -17.91
C GLY A 168 -8.25 -18.95 -17.43
N THR A 169 -8.41 -20.15 -16.92
CA THR A 169 -9.68 -20.66 -16.39
C THR A 169 -9.92 -20.35 -14.90
N LYS A 170 -8.90 -19.82 -14.22
CA LYS A 170 -9.02 -19.39 -12.82
C LYS A 170 -9.51 -17.96 -12.76
N GLU A 171 -10.39 -17.70 -11.79
CA GLU A 171 -11.03 -16.39 -11.60
C GLU A 171 -10.20 -15.44 -10.75
N SER A 172 -9.27 -15.95 -9.92
CA SER A 172 -8.46 -15.15 -9.02
C SER A 172 -7.06 -15.73 -8.77
N LEU A 173 -6.16 -14.89 -8.27
CA LEU A 173 -4.86 -15.30 -7.73
C LEU A 173 -4.95 -15.49 -6.21
N ASN A 174 -3.99 -16.23 -5.65
CA ASN A 174 -3.78 -16.16 -4.20
C ASN A 174 -3.45 -14.71 -3.80
N VAL A 175 -3.99 -14.28 -2.67
CA VAL A 175 -3.88 -12.90 -2.17
C VAL A 175 -2.44 -12.41 -2.04
N THR A 176 -1.49 -13.28 -1.64
CA THR A 176 -0.07 -12.91 -1.52
C THR A 176 0.58 -12.69 -2.88
N ILE A 177 0.15 -13.46 -3.88
CA ILE A 177 0.63 -13.31 -5.26
C ILE A 177 0.06 -12.02 -5.86
N ALA A 178 -1.24 -11.78 -5.69
CA ALA A 178 -1.88 -10.54 -6.16
C ALA A 178 -1.21 -9.30 -5.54
N PHE A 179 -1.00 -9.31 -4.23
CA PHE A 179 -0.30 -8.25 -3.53
C PHE A 179 1.12 -8.04 -4.08
N GLY A 180 1.92 -9.11 -4.18
CA GLY A 180 3.28 -9.03 -4.67
C GLY A 180 3.37 -8.48 -6.10
N VAL A 181 2.58 -9.04 -7.03
CA VAL A 181 2.54 -8.60 -8.42
C VAL A 181 2.12 -7.13 -8.53
N GLY A 182 1.07 -6.74 -7.78
CA GLY A 182 0.52 -5.39 -7.81
C GLY A 182 1.50 -4.35 -7.27
N VAL A 183 2.04 -4.56 -6.06
CA VAL A 183 2.92 -3.55 -5.42
C VAL A 183 4.25 -3.41 -6.14
N TYR A 184 4.89 -4.50 -6.58
CA TYR A 184 6.13 -4.43 -7.36
C TYR A 184 5.93 -3.63 -8.65
N ARG A 185 4.83 -3.88 -9.38
CA ARG A 185 4.54 -3.19 -10.64
C ARG A 185 4.26 -1.71 -10.42
N ILE A 186 3.44 -1.36 -9.43
CA ILE A 186 3.02 0.02 -9.19
C ILE A 186 4.14 0.85 -8.57
N LEU A 187 4.93 0.28 -7.66
CA LEU A 187 6.07 0.97 -7.05
C LEU A 187 7.29 1.06 -7.98
N GLY A 188 7.33 0.30 -9.07
CA GLY A 188 8.44 0.32 -10.02
C GLY A 188 9.74 -0.29 -9.49
N VAL A 189 9.63 -1.31 -8.61
CA VAL A 189 10.77 -1.97 -7.95
C VAL A 189 11.18 -3.23 -8.71
#